data_dc31ab43875b27ae6c920616f1c639e7
#
_entry.id   dc31ab43875b27ae6c920616f1c639e7
#
_cell.length_a   1.000
_cell.length_b   1.000
_cell.length_c   1.000
_cell.angle_alpha   90.00
_cell.angle_beta   90.00
_cell.angle_gamma   90.00
#
_symmetry.space_group_name_H-M   'P 1'
#
loop_
_entity.id
_entity.type
_entity.pdbx_description
1 polymer ?
#
loop_
_entity_poly.entity_id
_entity_poly.type
_entity_poly.pdbx_seq_one_letter_code
_entity_poly.pdbx_strand_id
1 'polypeptide(L)'
;DYIDVFKLSKFQGVHKDWKPMVFDLLGFDGKLIDEKLSLEEEFEEQKALLKTLEVENKVSSEDEDKVVGLIEIKQNEFDTLSSEIDKFNFYEKDNTEKENLINDIESQIKYANTEHYNIKYEINKIENSLTTDIDLINIDDINQLYKEVEIFFPDILLEEYEKVVNFNKEITSERNQYLSENLTTLKEELIEVETQLKTIEIKKSIILSDITEKTTYDKFKKYQKELAKTEADIIILQSKLTSINKMSSIQEKINGLDAEIKLKVAKLKKEILKQNHKHIRKLFNEFTMKVLNTPAILSVKPNKSNNIDFEAEYQNQEELI
;
A
#
# COMPACT_ATOMS: atom_id res chain seq x y z
N ASP A 1 -24.19 17.75 31.75
CA ASP A 1 -25.02 17.87 30.53
C ASP A 1 -24.96 16.61 29.70
N TYR A 2 -25.87 15.65 29.97
CA TYR A 2 -25.99 14.42 29.18
C TYR A 2 -27.00 14.66 28.06
N ILE A 3 -26.60 15.45 27.08
CA ILE A 3 -27.47 15.74 25.92
C ILE A 3 -27.56 14.52 24.97
N ASP A 4 -26.56 13.64 25.01
CA ASP A 4 -26.57 12.41 24.21
C ASP A 4 -25.82 11.30 24.96
N VAL A 5 -26.55 10.36 25.56
CA VAL A 5 -25.98 9.23 26.31
C VAL A 5 -25.09 8.32 25.41
N PHE A 6 -25.30 8.38 24.11
CA PHE A 6 -24.57 7.58 23.11
C PHE A 6 -23.33 8.32 22.56
N LYS A 7 -23.12 9.59 22.90
CA LYS A 7 -21.97 10.40 22.50
C LYS A 7 -21.07 10.72 23.68
N LEU A 8 -20.76 9.74 24.51
CA LEU A 8 -19.68 9.89 25.48
C LEU A 8 -18.37 10.10 24.69
N SER A 9 -17.68 11.19 24.92
CA SER A 9 -16.43 11.56 24.22
C SER A 9 -15.39 10.43 24.22
N LYS A 10 -15.34 9.62 25.27
CA LYS A 10 -14.48 8.45 25.39
C LYS A 10 -14.75 7.35 24.33
N PHE A 11 -15.96 7.28 23.78
CA PHE A 11 -16.39 6.25 22.84
C PHE A 11 -16.75 6.81 21.45
N GLN A 12 -16.47 8.09 21.25
CA GLN A 12 -16.76 8.74 19.99
C GLN A 12 -15.84 8.18 18.89
N GLY A 13 -16.43 7.58 17.87
CA GLY A 13 -15.71 6.92 16.78
C GLY A 13 -15.40 5.44 17.00
N VAL A 14 -15.38 4.94 18.23
CA VAL A 14 -15.04 3.52 18.53
C VAL A 14 -16.34 2.72 18.70
N HIS A 15 -17.02 2.46 17.58
CA HIS A 15 -18.31 1.75 17.60
C HIS A 15 -18.21 0.32 18.09
N LYS A 16 -17.06 -0.34 17.93
CA LYS A 16 -16.80 -1.73 18.31
C LYS A 16 -16.87 -1.92 19.83
N ASP A 17 -16.48 -0.92 20.62
CA ASP A 17 -16.39 -1.04 22.07
C ASP A 17 -17.77 -1.02 22.77
N TRP A 18 -18.76 -0.41 22.18
CA TRP A 18 -20.05 -0.20 22.85
C TRP A 18 -21.26 -0.75 22.09
N LYS A 19 -21.25 -0.71 20.75
CA LYS A 19 -22.42 -1.14 19.95
C LYS A 19 -22.83 -2.58 20.20
N PRO A 20 -21.91 -3.59 20.24
CA PRO A 20 -22.29 -4.97 20.51
C PRO A 20 -23.04 -5.12 21.84
N MET A 21 -22.53 -4.49 22.89
CA MET A 21 -23.17 -4.51 24.21
C MET A 21 -24.58 -3.88 24.21
N VAL A 22 -24.74 -2.74 23.52
CA VAL A 22 -26.05 -2.09 23.40
C VAL A 22 -27.02 -2.96 22.60
N PHE A 23 -26.55 -3.66 21.57
CA PHE A 23 -27.36 -4.60 20.82
C PHE A 23 -27.86 -5.74 21.70
N ASP A 24 -26.98 -6.36 22.49
CA ASP A 24 -27.35 -7.43 23.43
C ASP A 24 -28.34 -6.91 24.50
N LEU A 25 -28.14 -5.74 25.04
CA LEU A 25 -29.06 -5.09 26.00
C LEU A 25 -30.46 -4.87 25.41
N LEU A 26 -30.53 -4.54 24.10
CA LEU A 26 -31.79 -4.37 23.39
C LEU A 26 -32.39 -5.69 22.89
N GLY A 27 -31.74 -6.82 23.16
CA GLY A 27 -32.20 -8.15 22.78
C GLY A 27 -31.95 -8.51 21.31
N PHE A 28 -31.02 -7.82 20.65
CA PHE A 28 -30.48 -8.19 19.35
C PHE A 28 -29.20 -9.03 19.51
N ASP A 29 -28.72 -9.63 18.43
CA ASP A 29 -27.45 -10.37 18.43
C ASP A 29 -26.25 -9.42 18.33
N GLY A 30 -25.64 -9.12 19.48
CA GLY A 30 -24.44 -8.27 19.58
C GLY A 30 -23.22 -8.87 18.87
N LYS A 31 -23.12 -10.21 18.75
CA LYS A 31 -22.04 -10.85 18.01
C LYS A 31 -22.09 -10.53 16.52
N LEU A 32 -23.30 -10.44 15.98
CA LEU A 32 -23.47 -10.16 14.54
C LEU A 32 -22.99 -8.75 14.16
N ILE A 33 -23.17 -7.78 15.05
CA ILE A 33 -22.64 -6.42 14.82
C ILE A 33 -21.14 -6.34 15.09
N ASP A 34 -20.62 -7.07 16.08
CA ASP A 34 -19.19 -7.17 16.35
C ASP A 34 -18.44 -7.77 15.17
N GLU A 35 -18.94 -8.88 14.61
CA GLU A 35 -18.40 -9.51 13.40
C GLU A 35 -18.44 -8.53 12.21
N LYS A 36 -19.53 -7.77 12.03
CA LYS A 36 -19.65 -6.78 10.97
C LYS A 36 -18.61 -5.66 11.13
N LEU A 37 -18.43 -5.12 12.33
CA LEU A 37 -17.46 -4.07 12.61
C LEU A 37 -16.01 -4.55 12.45
N SER A 38 -15.73 -5.79 12.84
CA SER A 38 -14.41 -6.40 12.63
C SER A 38 -14.07 -6.60 11.15
N LEU A 39 -15.05 -7.01 10.33
CA LEU A 39 -14.88 -7.12 8.87
C LEU A 39 -14.69 -5.74 8.22
N GLU A 40 -15.38 -4.71 8.69
CA GLU A 40 -15.19 -3.34 8.19
C GLU A 40 -13.78 -2.80 8.52
N GLU A 41 -13.27 -3.07 9.71
CA GLU A 41 -11.91 -2.71 10.12
C GLU A 41 -10.88 -3.40 9.19
N GLU A 42 -10.99 -4.73 9.01
CA GLU A 42 -10.12 -5.46 8.09
C GLU A 42 -10.24 -4.96 6.64
N PHE A 43 -11.43 -4.63 6.19
CA PHE A 43 -11.68 -4.07 4.87
C PHE A 43 -10.95 -2.73 4.66
N GLU A 44 -11.02 -1.81 5.61
CA GLU A 44 -10.32 -0.53 5.52
C GLU A 44 -8.80 -0.68 5.62
N GLU A 45 -8.30 -1.63 6.45
CA GLU A 45 -6.88 -1.97 6.50
C GLU A 45 -6.37 -2.49 5.14
N GLN A 46 -7.11 -3.41 4.51
CA GLN A 46 -6.71 -3.94 3.20
C GLN A 46 -6.75 -2.86 2.11
N LYS A 47 -7.72 -1.95 2.16
CA LYS A 47 -7.77 -0.80 1.25
C LYS A 47 -6.59 0.15 1.43
N ALA A 48 -6.24 0.46 2.67
CA ALA A 48 -5.09 1.30 2.97
C ALA A 48 -3.79 0.65 2.47
N LEU A 49 -3.63 -0.67 2.70
CA LEU A 49 -2.49 -1.43 2.20
C LEU A 49 -2.42 -1.41 0.66
N LEU A 50 -3.54 -1.62 -0.03
CA LEU A 50 -3.59 -1.57 -1.49
C LEU A 50 -3.14 -0.20 -2.01
N LYS A 51 -3.70 0.88 -1.45
CA LYS A 51 -3.35 2.24 -1.83
C LYS A 51 -1.86 2.54 -1.61
N THR A 52 -1.29 2.07 -0.51
CA THR A 52 0.15 2.22 -0.23
C THR A 52 0.99 1.53 -1.30
N LEU A 53 0.64 0.28 -1.66
CA LEU A 53 1.36 -0.49 -2.68
C LEU A 53 1.25 0.15 -4.08
N GLU A 54 0.10 0.72 -4.45
CA GLU A 54 -0.09 1.45 -5.71
C GLU A 54 0.82 2.67 -5.79
N VAL A 55 0.90 3.44 -4.71
CA VAL A 55 1.76 4.63 -4.64
C VAL A 55 3.25 4.25 -4.69
N GLU A 56 3.66 3.22 -3.93
CA GLU A 56 5.05 2.78 -3.87
C GLU A 56 5.56 2.25 -5.20
N ASN A 57 4.75 1.44 -5.89
CA ASN A 57 5.18 0.77 -7.11
C ASN A 57 4.88 1.59 -8.38
N LYS A 58 4.08 2.64 -8.30
CA LYS A 58 3.61 3.45 -9.46
C LYS A 58 3.00 2.59 -10.59
N VAL A 59 2.36 1.49 -10.21
CA VAL A 59 1.67 0.57 -11.11
C VAL A 59 0.29 0.24 -10.53
N SER A 60 -0.65 -0.05 -11.40
CA SER A 60 -1.97 -0.53 -11.01
C SER A 60 -2.12 -2.02 -11.32
N SER A 61 -3.12 -2.67 -10.74
CA SER A 61 -3.46 -4.05 -11.08
C SER A 61 -3.87 -4.24 -12.55
N GLU A 62 -4.27 -3.15 -13.23
CA GLU A 62 -4.66 -3.16 -14.65
C GLU A 62 -3.45 -3.21 -15.61
N ASP A 63 -2.22 -3.00 -15.10
CA ASP A 63 -1.00 -2.99 -15.91
C ASP A 63 -0.39 -4.41 -16.11
N GLU A 64 -1.02 -5.48 -15.62
CA GLU A 64 -0.47 -6.85 -15.64
C GLU A 64 -0.10 -7.32 -17.05
N ASP A 65 -1.06 -7.31 -17.97
CA ASP A 65 -0.86 -7.76 -19.37
C ASP A 65 0.26 -6.96 -20.07
N LYS A 66 0.33 -5.67 -19.78
CA LYS A 66 1.37 -4.80 -20.34
C LYS A 66 2.74 -5.17 -19.80
N VAL A 67 2.86 -5.44 -18.51
CA VAL A 67 4.14 -5.84 -17.89
C VAL A 67 4.56 -7.21 -18.38
N VAL A 68 3.64 -8.18 -18.52
CA VAL A 68 3.90 -9.50 -19.10
C VAL A 68 4.40 -9.37 -20.53
N GLY A 69 3.72 -8.60 -21.38
CA GLY A 69 4.15 -8.36 -22.76
C GLY A 69 5.53 -7.71 -22.86
N LEU A 70 5.86 -6.78 -21.93
CA LEU A 70 7.20 -6.18 -21.88
C LEU A 70 8.27 -7.19 -21.45
N ILE A 71 7.97 -8.11 -20.54
CA ILE A 71 8.87 -9.20 -20.14
C ILE A 71 9.15 -10.10 -21.35
N GLU A 72 8.12 -10.51 -22.09
CA GLU A 72 8.29 -11.34 -23.30
C GLU A 72 9.15 -10.65 -24.36
N ILE A 73 8.93 -9.37 -24.61
CA ILE A 73 9.75 -8.58 -25.54
C ILE A 73 11.20 -8.56 -25.08
N LYS A 74 11.44 -8.28 -23.79
CA LYS A 74 12.78 -8.22 -23.22
C LYS A 74 13.47 -9.60 -23.20
N GLN A 75 12.73 -10.67 -22.97
CA GLN A 75 13.25 -12.03 -23.04
C GLN A 75 13.71 -12.38 -24.46
N ASN A 76 12.91 -12.05 -25.49
CA ASN A 76 13.30 -12.24 -26.86
C ASN A 76 14.54 -11.42 -27.25
N GLU A 77 14.64 -10.18 -26.76
CA GLU A 77 15.82 -9.34 -26.94
C GLU A 77 17.06 -9.96 -26.28
N PHE A 78 16.93 -10.47 -25.06
CA PHE A 78 17.97 -11.17 -24.32
C PHE A 78 18.46 -12.42 -25.08
N ASP A 79 17.53 -13.27 -25.56
CA ASP A 79 17.84 -14.50 -26.26
C ASP A 79 18.57 -14.20 -27.60
N THR A 80 18.17 -13.13 -28.29
CA THR A 80 18.82 -12.66 -29.52
C THR A 80 20.24 -12.19 -29.23
N LEU A 81 20.45 -11.34 -28.23
CA LEU A 81 21.76 -10.84 -27.83
C LEU A 81 22.68 -11.98 -27.35
N SER A 82 22.14 -12.92 -26.59
CA SER A 82 22.87 -14.12 -26.14
C SER A 82 23.34 -14.94 -27.36
N SER A 83 22.44 -15.20 -28.32
CA SER A 83 22.79 -15.91 -29.56
C SER A 83 23.84 -15.18 -30.42
N GLU A 84 23.77 -13.83 -30.44
CA GLU A 84 24.79 -13.04 -31.15
C GLU A 84 26.15 -13.12 -30.44
N ILE A 85 26.17 -13.08 -29.10
CA ILE A 85 27.38 -13.24 -28.28
C ILE A 85 28.00 -14.62 -28.50
N ASP A 86 27.18 -15.68 -28.55
CA ASP A 86 27.65 -17.06 -28.79
C ASP A 86 28.27 -17.27 -30.17
N LYS A 87 27.92 -16.43 -31.15
CA LYS A 87 28.53 -16.45 -32.50
C LYS A 87 29.90 -15.78 -32.57
N PHE A 88 30.29 -15.02 -31.52
CA PHE A 88 31.62 -14.40 -31.48
C PHE A 88 32.68 -15.44 -31.19
N ASN A 89 33.35 -15.91 -32.28
CA ASN A 89 34.44 -16.84 -32.20
C ASN A 89 35.76 -16.06 -32.16
N PHE A 90 36.28 -15.80 -30.98
CA PHE A 90 37.52 -15.05 -30.77
C PHE A 90 38.78 -15.91 -31.01
N TYR A 91 38.61 -17.23 -31.20
CA TYR A 91 39.69 -18.19 -31.11
C TYR A 91 39.69 -19.20 -32.23
N GLU A 92 40.18 -18.80 -33.38
CA GLU A 92 40.49 -19.80 -34.39
C GLU A 92 41.88 -20.45 -34.25
N LYS A 93 42.77 -19.90 -33.40
CA LYS A 93 44.08 -20.49 -33.17
C LYS A 93 44.65 -20.25 -31.78
N ASP A 94 44.89 -21.32 -31.05
CA ASP A 94 45.75 -21.47 -29.89
C ASP A 94 45.41 -20.67 -28.60
N ASN A 95 44.57 -21.22 -27.72
CA ASN A 95 44.76 -21.03 -26.26
C ASN A 95 43.52 -21.33 -25.44
N THR A 96 43.26 -22.58 -25.16
CA THR A 96 42.21 -23.04 -24.23
C THR A 96 42.33 -22.41 -22.82
N GLU A 97 43.55 -22.10 -22.39
CA GLU A 97 43.76 -21.43 -21.06
C GLU A 97 43.36 -19.96 -21.07
N LYS A 98 43.65 -19.23 -22.15
CA LYS A 98 43.21 -17.82 -22.30
C LYS A 98 41.71 -17.71 -22.50
N GLU A 99 41.11 -18.66 -23.18
CA GLU A 99 39.67 -18.76 -23.43
C GLU A 99 38.91 -18.90 -22.09
N ASN A 100 39.34 -19.81 -21.23
CA ASN A 100 38.75 -19.99 -19.91
C ASN A 100 38.90 -18.73 -19.04
N LEU A 101 40.04 -18.05 -19.07
CA LEU A 101 40.29 -16.84 -18.33
C LEU A 101 39.39 -15.68 -18.80
N ILE A 102 39.16 -15.56 -20.11
CA ILE A 102 38.28 -14.51 -20.63
C ILE A 102 36.82 -14.80 -20.31
N ASN A 103 36.38 -16.06 -20.45
CA ASN A 103 35.02 -16.45 -20.08
C ASN A 103 34.73 -16.16 -18.58
N ASP A 104 35.71 -16.38 -17.70
CA ASP A 104 35.61 -16.04 -16.27
C ASP A 104 35.50 -14.53 -16.07
N ILE A 105 36.36 -13.74 -16.74
CA ILE A 105 36.31 -12.28 -16.71
C ILE A 105 34.98 -11.74 -17.26
N GLU A 106 34.46 -12.34 -18.32
CA GLU A 106 33.17 -11.97 -18.89
C GLU A 106 31.99 -12.24 -17.96
N SER A 107 32.04 -13.36 -17.26
CA SER A 107 31.07 -13.69 -16.22
C SER A 107 31.10 -12.67 -15.07
N GLN A 108 32.30 -12.24 -14.65
CA GLN A 108 32.47 -11.20 -13.63
C GLN A 108 31.93 -9.83 -14.11
N ILE A 109 32.20 -9.45 -15.36
CA ILE A 109 31.67 -8.21 -15.95
C ILE A 109 30.14 -8.26 -16.04
N LYS A 110 29.57 -9.38 -16.46
CA LYS A 110 28.12 -9.58 -16.51
C LYS A 110 27.49 -9.39 -15.12
N TYR A 111 28.03 -10.07 -14.12
CA TYR A 111 27.57 -9.96 -12.75
C TYR A 111 27.64 -8.51 -12.24
N ALA A 112 28.80 -7.87 -12.36
CA ALA A 112 28.98 -6.51 -11.88
C ALA A 112 28.13 -5.48 -12.64
N ASN A 113 27.87 -5.67 -13.94
CA ASN A 113 26.93 -4.83 -14.69
C ASN A 113 25.49 -5.00 -14.21
N THR A 114 25.05 -6.23 -13.90
CA THR A 114 23.72 -6.49 -13.36
C THR A 114 23.57 -5.81 -12.00
N GLU A 115 24.54 -5.94 -11.15
CA GLU A 115 24.59 -5.29 -9.82
C GLU A 115 24.52 -3.76 -9.95
N HIS A 116 25.34 -3.17 -10.83
CA HIS A 116 25.34 -1.75 -11.13
C HIS A 116 23.95 -1.22 -11.56
N TYR A 117 23.24 -1.94 -12.45
CA TYR A 117 21.89 -1.54 -12.86
C TYR A 117 20.87 -1.68 -11.75
N ASN A 118 20.97 -2.73 -10.93
CA ASN A 118 20.08 -2.93 -9.79
C ASN A 118 20.27 -1.82 -8.74
N ILE A 119 21.51 -1.49 -8.38
CA ILE A 119 21.80 -0.40 -7.44
C ILE A 119 21.27 0.92 -7.99
N LYS A 120 21.51 1.24 -9.26
CA LYS A 120 20.97 2.45 -9.89
C LYS A 120 19.45 2.52 -9.86
N TYR A 121 18.79 1.38 -10.07
CA TYR A 121 17.34 1.32 -9.98
C TYR A 121 16.86 1.61 -8.56
N GLU A 122 17.47 1.00 -7.53
CA GLU A 122 17.10 1.25 -6.13
C GLU A 122 17.39 2.71 -5.72
N ILE A 123 18.50 3.29 -6.14
CA ILE A 123 18.80 4.71 -5.95
C ILE A 123 17.68 5.58 -6.53
N ASN A 124 17.31 5.36 -7.80
CA ASN A 124 16.25 6.13 -8.43
C ASN A 124 14.89 5.96 -7.72
N LYS A 125 14.60 4.76 -7.24
CA LYS A 125 13.38 4.47 -6.47
C LYS A 125 13.35 5.27 -5.16
N ILE A 126 14.46 5.29 -4.43
CA ILE A 126 14.58 6.03 -3.17
C ILE A 126 14.53 7.55 -3.43
N GLU A 127 15.27 8.06 -4.42
CA GLU A 127 15.24 9.48 -4.79
C GLU A 127 13.82 9.94 -5.17
N ASN A 128 13.10 9.13 -5.94
CA ASN A 128 11.70 9.41 -6.25
C ASN A 128 10.79 9.35 -5.01
N SER A 129 11.09 8.46 -4.06
CA SER A 129 10.32 8.35 -2.80
C SER A 129 10.57 9.54 -1.87
N LEU A 130 11.77 10.10 -1.89
CA LEU A 130 12.13 11.30 -1.11
C LEU A 130 11.54 12.59 -1.73
N THR A 131 11.41 12.65 -3.06
CA THR A 131 10.83 13.81 -3.77
C THR A 131 9.31 13.77 -3.85
N THR A 132 8.68 12.61 -3.63
CA THR A 132 7.23 12.53 -3.54
C THR A 132 6.83 13.11 -2.19
N ASP A 133 6.38 14.36 -2.18
CA ASP A 133 5.65 14.90 -1.04
C ASP A 133 4.50 13.92 -0.77
N ILE A 134 4.59 13.18 0.33
CA ILE A 134 3.40 12.61 0.93
C ILE A 134 2.57 13.85 1.22
N ASP A 135 1.39 13.97 0.62
CA ASP A 135 0.43 15.02 0.96
C ASP A 135 0.26 14.98 2.48
N LEU A 136 1.18 15.62 3.16
CA LEU A 136 1.00 15.98 4.56
C LEU A 136 -0.23 16.85 4.49
N ILE A 137 -1.32 16.32 5.01
CA ILE A 137 -2.55 17.07 5.22
C ILE A 137 -2.11 18.45 5.63
N ASN A 138 -2.43 19.45 4.81
CA ASN A 138 -1.92 20.81 5.02
C ASN A 138 -2.46 21.26 6.37
N ILE A 139 -1.57 21.29 7.36
CA ILE A 139 -1.91 21.62 8.76
C ILE A 139 -2.52 23.00 8.85
N ASP A 140 -2.14 23.90 7.93
CA ASP A 140 -2.68 25.24 7.89
C ASP A 140 -4.14 25.25 7.41
N ASP A 141 -4.51 24.41 6.46
CA ASP A 141 -5.90 24.27 6.01
C ASP A 141 -6.76 23.64 7.09
N ILE A 142 -6.22 22.66 7.81
CA ILE A 142 -6.92 22.05 8.96
C ILE A 142 -6.94 22.99 10.15
N ASN A 143 -5.87 23.71 10.45
CA ASN A 143 -5.88 24.73 11.49
C ASN A 143 -6.89 25.85 11.19
N GLN A 144 -7.10 26.18 9.92
CA GLN A 144 -8.12 27.12 9.50
C GLN A 144 -9.53 26.56 9.69
N LEU A 145 -9.73 25.30 9.30
CA LEU A 145 -10.99 24.56 9.51
C LEU A 145 -11.29 24.37 11.01
N TYR A 146 -10.26 24.07 11.82
CA TYR A 146 -10.38 23.96 13.27
C TYR A 146 -10.62 25.30 13.95
N LYS A 147 -10.06 26.40 13.46
CA LYS A 147 -10.39 27.75 13.96
C LYS A 147 -11.84 28.12 13.69
N GLU A 148 -12.41 27.70 12.56
CA GLU A 148 -13.83 27.86 12.28
C GLU A 148 -14.69 26.94 13.15
N VAL A 149 -14.16 25.78 13.59
CA VAL A 149 -14.83 24.79 14.43
C VAL A 149 -14.55 25.01 15.92
N GLU A 150 -13.53 25.79 16.29
CA GLU A 150 -13.17 26.15 17.69
C GLU A 150 -14.36 26.75 18.48
N ILE A 151 -15.35 27.26 17.79
CA ILE A 151 -16.63 27.68 18.40
C ILE A 151 -17.45 26.49 18.95
N PHE A 152 -17.13 25.25 18.54
CA PHE A 152 -17.95 24.07 18.81
C PHE A 152 -17.21 22.92 19.52
N PHE A 153 -15.88 22.94 19.67
CA PHE A 153 -15.10 21.83 20.24
C PHE A 153 -14.17 22.26 21.38
N PRO A 154 -14.07 21.44 22.46
CA PRO A 154 -13.20 21.73 23.61
C PRO A 154 -11.71 21.57 23.25
N ASP A 155 -10.85 22.31 23.97
CA ASP A 155 -9.38 22.31 23.87
C ASP A 155 -8.71 20.92 23.83
N ILE A 156 -9.34 19.91 24.42
CA ILE A 156 -8.87 18.51 24.47
C ILE A 156 -8.73 17.88 23.07
N LEU A 157 -9.59 18.23 22.12
CA LEU A 157 -9.55 17.69 20.74
C LEU A 157 -8.44 18.33 19.90
N LEU A 158 -8.11 19.58 20.14
CA LEU A 158 -6.98 20.26 19.52
C LEU A 158 -5.65 19.61 19.94
N GLU A 159 -5.51 19.29 21.24
CA GLU A 159 -4.31 18.65 21.76
C GLU A 159 -4.11 17.21 21.23
N GLU A 160 -5.19 16.44 21.10
CA GLU A 160 -5.11 15.08 20.49
C GLU A 160 -4.79 15.15 19.00
N TYR A 161 -5.32 16.13 18.29
CA TYR A 161 -5.01 16.33 16.88
C TYR A 161 -3.55 16.78 16.66
N GLU A 162 -3.05 17.72 17.46
CA GLU A 162 -1.64 18.12 17.43
C GLU A 162 -0.70 16.94 17.69
N LYS A 163 -1.07 16.02 18.58
CA LYS A 163 -0.30 14.79 18.83
C LYS A 163 -0.25 13.89 17.60
N VAL A 164 -1.37 13.71 16.89
CA VAL A 164 -1.42 12.91 15.65
C VAL A 164 -0.60 13.55 14.53
N VAL A 165 -0.68 14.87 14.38
CA VAL A 165 0.11 15.60 13.40
C VAL A 165 1.60 15.52 13.68
N ASN A 166 1.99 15.71 14.94
CA ASN A 166 3.38 15.61 15.36
C ASN A 166 3.91 14.18 15.18
N PHE A 167 3.13 13.18 15.54
CA PHE A 167 3.45 11.78 15.33
C PHE A 167 3.68 11.47 13.82
N ASN A 168 2.79 11.94 12.93
CA ASN A 168 2.97 11.75 11.50
C ASN A 168 4.21 12.48 10.95
N LYS A 169 4.52 13.68 11.47
CA LYS A 169 5.75 14.40 11.13
C LYS A 169 7.00 13.65 11.58
N GLU A 170 6.99 13.10 12.78
CA GLU A 170 8.09 12.31 13.33
C GLU A 170 8.32 11.05 12.49
N ILE A 171 7.26 10.27 12.20
CA ILE A 171 7.35 9.09 11.33
C ILE A 171 7.89 9.45 9.94
N THR A 172 7.39 10.53 9.34
CA THR A 172 7.86 10.98 8.03
C THR A 172 9.32 11.40 8.09
N SER A 173 9.73 12.10 9.14
CA SER A 173 11.12 12.49 9.36
C SER A 173 12.04 11.28 9.54
N GLU A 174 11.65 10.33 10.39
CA GLU A 174 12.40 9.08 10.60
C GLU A 174 12.50 8.26 9.29
N ARG A 175 11.39 8.15 8.55
CA ARG A 175 11.40 7.50 7.23
C ARG A 175 12.37 8.18 6.27
N ASN A 176 12.32 9.50 6.17
CA ASN A 176 13.19 10.24 5.26
C ASN A 176 14.65 10.18 5.69
N GLN A 177 14.92 10.15 6.99
CA GLN A 177 16.26 9.91 7.52
C GLN A 177 16.76 8.52 7.11
N TYR A 178 15.97 7.48 7.38
CA TYR A 178 16.30 6.10 6.99
C TYR A 178 16.55 5.96 5.48
N LEU A 179 15.69 6.55 4.65
CA LEU A 179 15.86 6.55 3.20
C LEU A 179 17.12 7.29 2.76
N SER A 180 17.46 8.41 3.40
CA SER A 180 18.69 9.16 3.12
C SER A 180 19.95 8.41 3.50
N GLU A 181 19.95 7.72 4.64
CA GLU A 181 21.04 6.85 5.07
C GLU A 181 21.24 5.69 4.09
N ASN A 182 20.14 5.03 3.69
CA ASN A 182 20.19 3.96 2.71
C ASN A 182 20.65 4.44 1.34
N LEU A 183 20.20 5.63 0.91
CA LEU A 183 20.65 6.25 -0.34
C LEU A 183 22.17 6.52 -0.33
N THR A 184 22.71 6.94 0.79
CA THR A 184 24.14 7.17 0.95
C THR A 184 24.91 5.85 0.80
N THR A 185 24.47 4.80 1.48
CA THR A 185 25.06 3.46 1.39
C THR A 185 25.03 2.92 -0.04
N LEU A 186 23.88 3.01 -0.72
CA LEU A 186 23.75 2.56 -2.11
C LEU A 186 24.64 3.37 -3.07
N LYS A 187 24.84 4.66 -2.83
CA LYS A 187 25.76 5.48 -3.64
C LYS A 187 27.23 5.07 -3.42
N GLU A 188 27.60 4.72 -2.21
CA GLU A 188 28.93 4.18 -1.91
C GLU A 188 29.13 2.81 -2.59
N GLU A 189 28.16 1.90 -2.49
CA GLU A 189 28.17 0.61 -3.17
C GLU A 189 28.26 0.78 -4.70
N LEU A 190 27.54 1.76 -5.27
CA LEU A 190 27.61 2.06 -6.70
C LEU A 190 29.02 2.44 -7.13
N ILE A 191 29.69 3.30 -6.36
CA ILE A 191 31.08 3.72 -6.63
C ILE A 191 32.02 2.51 -6.56
N GLU A 192 31.83 1.63 -5.60
CA GLU A 192 32.61 0.40 -5.46
C GLU A 192 32.44 -0.51 -6.70
N VAL A 193 31.21 -0.78 -7.10
CA VAL A 193 30.90 -1.61 -8.30
C VAL A 193 31.45 -0.97 -9.57
N GLU A 194 31.33 0.37 -9.74
CA GLU A 194 31.91 1.08 -10.87
C GLU A 194 33.45 0.99 -10.90
N THR A 195 34.08 1.01 -9.74
CA THR A 195 35.55 0.83 -9.61
C THR A 195 35.96 -0.60 -9.94
N GLN A 196 35.21 -1.59 -9.47
CA GLN A 196 35.42 -3.00 -9.80
C GLN A 196 35.26 -3.25 -11.29
N LEU A 197 34.18 -2.74 -11.91
CA LEU A 197 33.97 -2.83 -13.36
C LEU A 197 35.16 -2.28 -14.15
N LYS A 198 35.63 -1.09 -13.78
CA LYS A 198 36.78 -0.44 -14.41
C LYS A 198 38.05 -1.31 -14.31
N THR A 199 38.27 -1.89 -13.15
CA THR A 199 39.45 -2.75 -12.88
C THR A 199 39.38 -4.03 -13.72
N ILE A 200 38.21 -4.66 -13.80
CA ILE A 200 38.00 -5.89 -14.58
C ILE A 200 38.11 -5.59 -16.07
N GLU A 201 37.57 -4.46 -16.53
CA GLU A 201 37.69 -4.01 -17.94
C GLU A 201 39.14 -3.75 -18.34
N ILE A 202 39.95 -3.14 -17.47
CA ILE A 202 41.38 -2.94 -17.70
C ILE A 202 42.10 -4.29 -17.79
N LYS A 203 41.85 -5.23 -16.86
CA LYS A 203 42.44 -6.58 -16.93
C LYS A 203 42.07 -7.28 -18.25
N LYS A 204 40.80 -7.19 -18.66
CA LYS A 204 40.35 -7.76 -19.92
C LYS A 204 41.06 -7.13 -21.14
N SER A 205 41.24 -5.80 -21.12
CA SER A 205 41.90 -5.08 -22.21
C SER A 205 43.38 -5.48 -22.35
N ILE A 206 44.07 -5.74 -21.24
CA ILE A 206 45.47 -6.20 -21.25
C ILE A 206 45.58 -7.60 -21.87
N ILE A 207 44.69 -8.52 -21.48
CA ILE A 207 44.68 -9.88 -22.03
C ILE A 207 44.36 -9.90 -23.55
N LEU A 208 43.51 -8.99 -23.98
CA LEU A 208 43.07 -8.88 -25.37
C LEU A 208 43.97 -8.00 -26.24
N SER A 209 44.93 -7.27 -25.65
CA SER A 209 45.88 -6.44 -26.44
C SER A 209 46.78 -7.30 -27.37
N ASP A 210 46.92 -8.59 -27.08
CA ASP A 210 47.62 -9.56 -27.93
C ASP A 210 46.76 -10.14 -29.07
N ILE A 211 45.47 -9.73 -29.16
CA ILE A 211 44.52 -10.23 -30.15
C ILE A 211 44.24 -9.12 -31.16
N THR A 212 44.54 -9.40 -32.44
CA THR A 212 44.65 -8.43 -33.52
C THR A 212 43.34 -7.83 -34.07
N GLU A 213 42.13 -8.03 -33.45
CA GLU A 213 40.87 -7.50 -33.96
C GLU A 213 40.10 -6.63 -32.98
N LYS A 214 40.59 -5.41 -32.81
CA LYS A 214 39.99 -4.37 -31.95
C LYS A 214 38.50 -4.08 -32.25
N THR A 215 38.09 -4.13 -33.50
CA THR A 215 36.71 -3.86 -33.93
C THR A 215 35.71 -4.94 -33.51
N THR A 216 36.11 -6.19 -33.52
CA THR A 216 35.27 -7.33 -33.10
C THR A 216 35.07 -7.33 -31.60
N TYR A 217 36.11 -7.01 -30.86
CA TYR A 217 36.04 -6.86 -29.38
C TYR A 217 35.12 -5.73 -28.92
N ASP A 218 35.20 -4.57 -29.57
CA ASP A 218 34.33 -3.43 -29.19
C ASP A 218 32.84 -3.76 -29.45
N LYS A 219 32.52 -4.49 -30.52
CA LYS A 219 31.18 -4.99 -30.78
C LYS A 219 30.71 -5.99 -29.71
N PHE A 220 31.57 -6.94 -29.37
CA PHE A 220 31.31 -7.92 -28.33
C PHE A 220 31.04 -7.26 -26.96
N LYS A 221 31.91 -6.32 -26.55
CA LYS A 221 31.73 -5.55 -25.33
C LYS A 221 30.40 -4.79 -25.31
N LYS A 222 29.99 -4.24 -26.45
CA LYS A 222 28.70 -3.57 -26.60
C LYS A 222 27.55 -4.53 -26.36
N TYR A 223 27.58 -5.71 -26.99
CA TYR A 223 26.53 -6.71 -26.83
C TYR A 223 26.45 -7.24 -25.40
N GLN A 224 27.59 -7.47 -24.74
CA GLN A 224 27.61 -7.88 -23.35
C GLN A 224 26.96 -6.82 -22.42
N LYS A 225 27.25 -5.55 -22.65
CA LYS A 225 26.66 -4.45 -21.88
C LYS A 225 25.15 -4.36 -22.13
N GLU A 226 24.71 -4.52 -23.37
CA GLU A 226 23.30 -4.54 -23.71
C GLU A 226 22.59 -5.78 -23.11
N LEU A 227 23.22 -6.94 -23.11
CA LEU A 227 22.69 -8.16 -22.50
C LEU A 227 22.47 -7.97 -20.98
N ALA A 228 23.49 -7.48 -20.26
CA ALA A 228 23.39 -7.24 -18.82
C ALA A 228 22.29 -6.21 -18.48
N LYS A 229 22.14 -5.17 -19.33
CA LYS A 229 21.06 -4.20 -19.18
C LYS A 229 19.69 -4.84 -19.39
N THR A 230 19.54 -5.64 -20.45
CA THR A 230 18.27 -6.32 -20.75
C THR A 230 17.91 -7.31 -19.65
N GLU A 231 18.89 -8.02 -19.08
CA GLU A 231 18.70 -8.91 -17.93
C GLU A 231 18.21 -8.15 -16.69
N ALA A 232 18.84 -7.01 -16.39
CA ALA A 232 18.40 -6.13 -15.30
C ALA A 232 16.96 -5.59 -15.54
N ASP A 233 16.64 -5.17 -16.78
CA ASP A 233 15.28 -4.74 -17.15
C ASP A 233 14.25 -5.86 -16.90
N ILE A 234 14.58 -7.11 -17.24
CA ILE A 234 13.72 -8.28 -16.99
C ILE A 234 13.48 -8.47 -15.49
N ILE A 235 14.52 -8.41 -14.67
CA ILE A 235 14.42 -8.55 -13.22
C ILE A 235 13.51 -7.47 -12.63
N ILE A 236 13.67 -6.23 -13.08
CA ILE A 236 12.83 -5.10 -12.65
C ILE A 236 11.36 -5.33 -13.04
N LEU A 237 11.10 -5.76 -14.25
CA LEU A 237 9.75 -6.06 -14.74
C LEU A 237 9.12 -7.24 -13.98
N GLN A 238 9.88 -8.28 -13.66
CA GLN A 238 9.44 -9.41 -12.85
C GLN A 238 9.09 -8.98 -11.42
N SER A 239 9.89 -8.09 -10.82
CA SER A 239 9.59 -7.51 -9.52
C SER A 239 8.28 -6.69 -9.55
N LYS A 240 8.06 -5.90 -10.61
CA LYS A 240 6.80 -5.18 -10.82
C LYS A 240 5.62 -6.13 -10.97
N LEU A 241 5.76 -7.20 -11.76
CA LEU A 241 4.72 -8.21 -11.92
C LEU A 241 4.36 -8.88 -10.59
N THR A 242 5.36 -9.19 -9.78
CA THR A 242 5.15 -9.73 -8.42
C THR A 242 4.34 -8.77 -7.55
N SER A 243 4.63 -7.46 -7.64
CA SER A 243 3.88 -6.43 -6.91
C SER A 243 2.43 -6.32 -7.41
N ILE A 244 2.21 -6.38 -8.73
CA ILE A 244 0.88 -6.38 -9.34
C ILE A 244 0.06 -7.58 -8.86
N ASN A 245 0.64 -8.79 -8.88
CA ASN A 245 -0.02 -10.00 -8.42
C ASN A 245 -0.39 -9.92 -6.94
N LYS A 246 0.47 -9.30 -6.11
CA LYS A 246 0.15 -9.03 -4.71
C LYS A 246 -1.02 -8.06 -4.57
N MET A 247 -1.04 -6.99 -5.35
CA MET A 247 -2.15 -6.03 -5.34
C MET A 247 -3.46 -6.67 -5.82
N SER A 248 -3.43 -7.51 -6.85
CA SER A 248 -4.58 -8.27 -7.33
C SER A 248 -5.16 -9.18 -6.24
N SER A 249 -4.30 -9.93 -5.54
CA SER A 249 -4.72 -10.76 -4.40
C SER A 249 -5.35 -9.95 -3.26
N ILE A 250 -4.81 -8.77 -2.95
CA ILE A 250 -5.41 -7.88 -1.94
C ILE A 250 -6.76 -7.36 -2.43
N GLN A 251 -6.89 -7.01 -3.72
CA GLN A 251 -8.17 -6.58 -4.30
C GLN A 251 -9.23 -7.67 -4.24
N GLU A 252 -8.87 -8.92 -4.52
CA GLU A 252 -9.77 -10.06 -4.35
C GLU A 252 -10.22 -10.22 -2.89
N LYS A 253 -9.29 -10.05 -1.95
CA LYS A 253 -9.61 -10.09 -0.51
C LYS A 253 -10.57 -8.96 -0.13
N ILE A 254 -10.35 -7.74 -0.62
CA ILE A 254 -11.26 -6.61 -0.44
C ILE A 254 -12.66 -6.93 -0.97
N ASN A 255 -12.76 -7.51 -2.16
CA ASN A 255 -14.04 -7.89 -2.77
C ASN A 255 -14.75 -8.97 -1.94
N GLY A 256 -14.00 -9.94 -1.40
CA GLY A 256 -14.51 -10.97 -0.50
C GLY A 256 -15.07 -10.36 0.80
N LEU A 257 -14.30 -9.50 1.44
CA LEU A 257 -14.73 -8.79 2.67
C LEU A 257 -15.97 -7.92 2.43
N ASP A 258 -16.05 -7.21 1.31
CA ASP A 258 -17.23 -6.43 0.94
C ASP A 258 -18.48 -7.29 0.80
N ALA A 259 -18.34 -8.47 0.17
CA ALA A 259 -19.45 -9.43 0.05
C ALA A 259 -19.89 -9.96 1.42
N GLU A 260 -18.95 -10.29 2.31
CA GLU A 260 -19.25 -10.74 3.67
C GLU A 260 -19.92 -9.64 4.50
N ILE A 261 -19.44 -8.40 4.44
CA ILE A 261 -20.06 -7.24 5.09
C ILE A 261 -21.51 -7.07 4.61
N LYS A 262 -21.75 -7.14 3.30
CA LYS A 262 -23.10 -7.05 2.73
C LYS A 262 -24.02 -8.16 3.26
N LEU A 263 -23.52 -9.40 3.39
CA LEU A 263 -24.27 -10.51 3.98
C LEU A 263 -24.58 -10.27 5.46
N LYS A 264 -23.62 -9.78 6.25
CA LYS A 264 -23.86 -9.44 7.66
C LYS A 264 -24.87 -8.30 7.80
N VAL A 265 -24.76 -7.25 6.99
CA VAL A 265 -25.75 -6.16 6.94
C VAL A 265 -27.14 -6.68 6.60
N ALA A 266 -27.27 -7.59 5.63
CA ALA A 266 -28.56 -8.19 5.27
C ALA A 266 -29.16 -9.03 6.43
N LYS A 267 -28.32 -9.76 7.18
CA LYS A 267 -28.75 -10.50 8.39
C LYS A 267 -29.21 -9.53 9.49
N LEU A 268 -28.42 -8.49 9.77
CA LEU A 268 -28.78 -7.45 10.76
C LEU A 268 -30.11 -6.78 10.40
N LYS A 269 -30.33 -6.40 9.12
CA LYS A 269 -31.60 -5.82 8.66
C LYS A 269 -32.78 -6.77 8.92
N LYS A 270 -32.61 -8.05 8.66
CA LYS A 270 -33.66 -9.07 8.93
C LYS A 270 -33.94 -9.22 10.42
N GLU A 271 -32.92 -9.21 11.24
CA GLU A 271 -33.05 -9.32 12.70
C GLU A 271 -33.75 -8.08 13.28
N ILE A 272 -33.34 -6.89 12.88
CA ILE A 272 -33.97 -5.63 13.26
C ILE A 272 -35.47 -5.61 12.87
N LEU A 273 -35.87 -6.23 11.76
CA LEU A 273 -37.28 -6.32 11.33
C LEU A 273 -38.08 -7.36 12.10
N LYS A 274 -37.44 -8.33 12.79
CA LYS A 274 -38.07 -9.60 13.25
C LYS A 274 -38.75 -9.50 14.58
N GLN A 275 -39.15 -8.77 15.32
CA GLN A 275 -39.98 -9.02 16.52
C GLN A 275 -39.68 -8.22 17.81
N ASN A 276 -38.45 -7.91 18.12
CA ASN A 276 -38.14 -7.30 19.41
C ASN A 276 -38.57 -5.81 19.49
N HIS A 277 -38.83 -5.20 18.35
CA HIS A 277 -39.21 -3.79 18.29
C HIS A 277 -40.46 -3.41 19.11
N LYS A 278 -41.47 -4.27 19.13
CA LYS A 278 -42.71 -3.95 19.90
C LYS A 278 -42.41 -3.89 21.38
N HIS A 279 -41.62 -4.82 21.91
CA HIS A 279 -41.29 -4.86 23.33
C HIS A 279 -40.37 -3.68 23.74
N ILE A 280 -39.33 -3.46 22.97
CA ILE A 280 -38.37 -2.37 23.20
C ILE A 280 -39.08 -1.01 23.10
N ARG A 281 -39.88 -0.77 22.08
CA ARG A 281 -40.65 0.46 21.92
C ARG A 281 -41.63 0.64 23.04
N LYS A 282 -42.29 -0.40 23.50
CA LYS A 282 -43.21 -0.32 24.66
C LYS A 282 -42.44 0.05 25.93
N LEU A 283 -41.35 -0.65 26.26
CA LEU A 283 -40.53 -0.36 27.42
C LEU A 283 -39.94 1.06 27.37
N PHE A 284 -39.44 1.47 26.22
CA PHE A 284 -38.89 2.80 26.04
C PHE A 284 -39.94 3.88 26.21
N ASN A 285 -41.14 3.71 25.63
CA ASN A 285 -42.23 4.63 25.80
C ASN A 285 -42.73 4.67 27.27
N GLU A 286 -42.84 3.52 27.94
CA GLU A 286 -43.21 3.46 29.35
C GLU A 286 -42.18 4.18 30.23
N PHE A 287 -40.89 4.05 29.92
CA PHE A 287 -39.81 4.73 30.63
C PHE A 287 -39.88 6.24 30.39
N THR A 288 -39.98 6.69 29.16
CA THR A 288 -40.03 8.12 28.82
C THR A 288 -41.29 8.79 29.38
N MET A 289 -42.42 8.09 29.36
CA MET A 289 -43.66 8.58 30.02
C MET A 289 -43.49 8.73 31.54
N LYS A 290 -42.82 7.75 32.20
CA LYS A 290 -42.60 7.84 33.66
C LYS A 290 -41.59 8.90 34.09
N VAL A 291 -40.53 9.10 33.30
CA VAL A 291 -39.39 9.95 33.63
C VAL A 291 -39.57 11.37 33.09
N LEU A 292 -40.04 11.50 31.86
CA LEU A 292 -40.11 12.76 31.14
C LEU A 292 -41.56 13.25 30.92
N ASN A 293 -42.53 12.43 31.26
CA ASN A 293 -43.97 12.67 31.00
C ASN A 293 -44.24 12.98 29.49
N THR A 294 -43.46 12.39 28.62
CA THR A 294 -43.54 12.63 27.16
C THR A 294 -43.47 11.28 26.42
N PRO A 295 -44.40 11.00 25.49
CA PRO A 295 -44.35 9.80 24.70
C PRO A 295 -43.18 9.87 23.72
N ALA A 296 -42.39 8.79 23.65
CA ALA A 296 -41.29 8.70 22.69
C ALA A 296 -41.15 7.28 22.12
N ILE A 297 -40.65 7.21 20.91
CA ILE A 297 -40.43 5.96 20.18
C ILE A 297 -38.94 5.81 19.94
N LEU A 298 -38.39 4.66 20.32
CA LEU A 298 -37.03 4.26 19.93
C LEU A 298 -37.07 3.60 18.55
N SER A 299 -36.40 4.21 17.59
CA SER A 299 -36.23 3.70 16.23
C SER A 299 -34.84 3.11 16.09
N VAL A 300 -34.76 1.87 15.61
CA VAL A 300 -33.48 1.20 15.27
C VAL A 300 -33.50 0.97 13.77
N LYS A 301 -32.66 1.66 13.05
CA LYS A 301 -32.67 1.62 11.58
C LYS A 301 -31.26 1.70 10.97
N PRO A 302 -31.02 1.05 9.83
CA PRO A 302 -29.78 1.25 9.10
C PRO A 302 -29.78 2.66 8.47
N ASN A 303 -28.65 3.35 8.60
CA ASN A 303 -28.41 4.62 7.90
C ASN A 303 -27.94 4.39 6.46
N LYS A 304 -27.65 5.49 5.72
CA LYS A 304 -27.19 5.44 4.32
C LYS A 304 -25.87 4.67 4.14
N SER A 305 -25.05 4.64 5.18
CA SER A 305 -23.75 3.90 5.21
C SER A 305 -23.89 2.46 5.75
N ASN A 306 -25.13 1.94 5.86
CA ASN A 306 -25.42 0.64 6.45
C ASN A 306 -24.98 0.46 7.91
N ASN A 307 -24.71 1.54 8.62
CA ASN A 307 -24.56 1.53 10.07
C ASN A 307 -25.92 1.51 10.73
N ILE A 308 -26.01 0.86 11.87
CA ILE A 308 -27.25 0.83 12.65
C ILE A 308 -27.25 2.01 13.61
N ASP A 309 -28.28 2.83 13.47
CA ASP A 309 -28.48 4.00 14.31
C ASP A 309 -29.70 3.80 15.24
N PHE A 310 -29.58 4.38 16.41
CA PHE A 310 -30.64 4.45 17.42
C PHE A 310 -31.15 5.86 17.46
N GLU A 311 -32.41 6.07 17.14
CA GLU A 311 -33.05 7.38 17.15
C GLU A 311 -34.23 7.38 18.09
N ALA A 312 -34.28 8.36 19.01
CA ALA A 312 -35.42 8.61 19.85
C ALA A 312 -36.25 9.72 19.24
N GLU A 313 -37.50 9.44 18.90
CA GLU A 313 -38.44 10.41 18.33
C GLU A 313 -39.51 10.71 19.37
N TYR A 314 -39.66 11.99 19.69
CA TYR A 314 -40.71 12.47 20.59
C TYR A 314 -41.94 12.79 19.78
N GLN A 315 -43.10 12.35 20.26
CA GLN A 315 -44.36 12.68 19.61
C GLN A 315 -44.80 14.06 20.09
N ASN A 316 -44.67 15.08 19.25
CA ASN A 316 -45.29 16.37 19.51
C ASN A 316 -46.80 16.23 19.39
N GLN A 317 -47.52 16.63 20.44
CA GLN A 317 -49.01 16.60 20.43
C GLN A 317 -49.64 17.57 19.38
N GLU A 318 -48.85 18.42 18.77
CA GLU A 318 -49.31 19.43 17.80
C GLU A 318 -49.35 18.95 16.33
N GLU A 319 -48.80 17.78 16.00
CA GLU A 319 -48.83 17.24 14.62
C GLU A 319 -49.91 16.18 14.36
N LEU A 320 -50.90 16.08 15.22
CA LEU A 320 -52.06 15.19 15.07
C LEU A 320 -53.34 15.98 14.77
N ILE A 321 -53.24 16.97 13.87
CA ILE A 321 -54.44 17.58 13.26
C ILE A 321 -54.31 17.47 11.72
#